data_8a7939f26f4240d89f4f5da1ecfb7636
#
_entry.id   8a7939f26f4240d89f4f5da1ecfb7636
#
_cell.length_a   1.000
_cell.length_b   1.000
_cell.length_c   1.000
_cell.angle_alpha   90.00
_cell.angle_beta   90.00
_cell.angle_gamma   90.00
#
_symmetry.space_group_name_H-M   'P 1'
#
loop_
_entity.id
_entity.type
_entity.pdbx_description
1 polymer ?
#
loop_
_entity_poly.entity_id
_entity_poly.type
_entity_poly.pdbx_seq_one_letter_code
_entity_poly.pdbx_strand_id
1 'polypeptide(L)'
;PLPALPRIIAALVVAVLAELGHLLLPETTAGRIGGMVLAAAAIALAGTGIYRSGLKSLLRGKLGIDALMAVAVTGAFLIGQWPEAAMVMALYALAEFIEHKAADRARNAIGGLMALAPDDAEVRGADGAWQRVAARSVAVGAVVRIRPGERVPLDGMVTTGRSATRCTR
;
A
#
# COMPACT_ATOMS: atom_id res chain seq x y z
N PRO A 1 4.62 -0.08 -9.63
CA PRO A 1 5.69 0.06 -8.67
C PRO A 1 5.84 1.53 -8.33
N LEU A 2 5.58 1.86 -7.07
CA LEU A 2 5.76 3.20 -6.55
C LEU A 2 7.23 3.62 -6.65
N PRO A 3 7.52 4.89 -6.89
CA PRO A 3 8.88 5.38 -6.83
C PRO A 3 9.43 5.18 -5.41
N ALA A 4 10.70 4.81 -5.30
CA ALA A 4 11.35 4.64 -4.00
C ALA A 4 11.35 5.97 -3.23
N LEU A 5 11.20 5.92 -1.91
CA LEU A 5 11.18 7.11 -1.04
C LEU A 5 12.25 8.15 -1.37
N PRO A 6 13.54 7.79 -1.63
CA PRO A 6 14.56 8.78 -1.99
C PRO A 6 14.26 9.53 -3.29
N ARG A 7 13.58 8.89 -4.25
CA ARG A 7 13.14 9.55 -5.49
C ARG A 7 12.06 10.60 -5.24
N ILE A 8 11.11 10.31 -4.35
CA ILE A 8 10.03 11.24 -3.97
C ILE A 8 10.62 12.44 -3.24
N ILE A 9 11.55 12.19 -2.32
CA ILE A 9 12.24 13.27 -1.59
C ILE A 9 13.04 14.13 -2.56
N ALA A 10 13.78 13.53 -3.49
CA ALA A 10 14.52 14.28 -4.52
C ALA A 10 13.59 15.12 -5.39
N ALA A 11 12.46 14.57 -5.82
CA ALA A 11 11.46 15.30 -6.60
C ALA A 11 10.86 16.47 -5.80
N LEU A 12 10.59 16.28 -4.51
CA LEU A 12 10.08 17.33 -3.63
C LEU A 12 11.10 18.47 -3.46
N VAL A 13 12.37 18.12 -3.22
CA VAL A 13 13.45 19.12 -3.12
C VAL A 13 13.61 19.89 -4.41
N VAL A 14 13.60 19.23 -5.56
CA VAL A 14 13.69 19.89 -6.87
C VAL A 14 12.49 20.78 -7.14
N ALA A 15 11.28 20.34 -6.77
CA ALA A 15 10.05 21.15 -6.88
C ALA A 15 10.09 22.41 -6.01
N VAL A 16 10.55 22.30 -4.77
CA VAL A 16 10.76 23.44 -3.86
C VAL A 16 11.80 24.40 -4.40
N LEU A 17 12.90 23.89 -4.94
CA LEU A 17 13.94 24.72 -5.57
C LEU A 17 13.42 25.46 -6.81
N ALA A 18 12.57 24.81 -7.61
CA ALA A 18 11.91 25.45 -8.76
C ALA A 18 10.98 26.57 -8.31
N GLU A 19 10.19 26.37 -7.25
CA GLU A 19 9.30 27.35 -6.65
C GLU A 19 10.07 28.56 -6.07
N LEU A 20 11.10 28.29 -5.24
CA LEU A 20 11.98 29.33 -4.72
C LEU A 20 12.68 30.11 -5.82
N GLY A 21 13.14 29.43 -6.85
CA GLY A 21 13.78 30.05 -8.00
C GLY A 21 12.84 31.00 -8.73
N HIS A 22 11.58 30.59 -8.90
CA HIS A 22 10.54 31.44 -9.50
C HIS A 22 10.21 32.68 -8.65
N LEU A 23 10.22 32.53 -7.33
CA LEU A 23 9.89 33.62 -6.40
C LEU A 23 11.05 34.61 -6.18
N LEU A 24 12.30 34.12 -6.14
CA LEU A 24 13.45 34.90 -5.71
C LEU A 24 14.30 35.45 -6.88
N LEU A 25 14.25 34.82 -8.06
CA LEU A 25 15.02 35.24 -9.21
C LEU A 25 14.22 36.19 -10.10
N PRO A 26 14.85 37.25 -10.65
CA PRO A 26 14.18 38.11 -11.62
C PRO A 26 13.76 37.30 -12.85
N GLU A 27 12.65 37.68 -13.46
CA GLU A 27 12.08 37.02 -14.65
C GLU A 27 12.96 37.21 -15.90
N THR A 28 14.10 36.54 -15.88
CA THR A 28 14.97 36.43 -17.07
C THR A 28 14.59 35.21 -17.89
N THR A 29 14.75 35.28 -19.21
CA THR A 29 14.47 34.16 -20.10
C THR A 29 15.24 32.90 -19.70
N ALA A 30 16.48 33.04 -19.24
CA ALA A 30 17.32 31.95 -18.75
C ALA A 30 16.76 31.34 -17.44
N GLY A 31 16.25 32.16 -16.51
CA GLY A 31 15.62 31.73 -15.27
C GLY A 31 14.32 30.93 -15.52
N ARG A 32 13.50 31.39 -16.46
CA ARG A 32 12.27 30.69 -16.88
C ARG A 32 12.56 29.33 -17.48
N ILE A 33 13.53 29.23 -18.38
CA ILE A 33 13.94 27.94 -18.99
C ILE A 33 14.50 26.99 -17.91
N GLY A 34 15.34 27.51 -17.01
CA GLY A 34 15.88 26.73 -15.90
C GLY A 34 14.80 26.19 -14.98
N GLY A 35 13.84 27.02 -14.59
CA GLY A 35 12.67 26.62 -13.78
C GLY A 35 11.81 25.57 -14.48
N MET A 36 11.55 25.73 -15.76
CA MET A 36 10.79 24.77 -16.56
C MET A 36 11.50 23.39 -16.62
N VAL A 37 12.82 23.38 -16.81
CA VAL A 37 13.60 22.14 -16.83
C VAL A 37 13.60 21.45 -15.46
N LEU A 38 13.76 22.22 -14.38
CA LEU A 38 13.69 21.70 -13.01
C LEU A 38 12.30 21.12 -12.70
N ALA A 39 11.24 21.82 -13.06
CA ALA A 39 9.87 21.36 -12.88
C ALA A 39 9.61 20.07 -13.69
N ALA A 40 10.03 20.02 -14.94
CA ALA A 40 9.94 18.82 -15.77
C ALA A 40 10.70 17.63 -15.16
N ALA A 41 11.91 17.87 -14.63
CA ALA A 41 12.68 16.84 -13.94
C ALA A 41 11.99 16.33 -12.67
N ALA A 42 11.41 17.21 -11.85
CA ALA A 42 10.65 16.83 -10.66
C ALA A 42 9.43 15.99 -11.04
N ILE A 43 8.66 16.39 -12.04
CA ILE A 43 7.52 15.64 -12.56
C ILE A 43 7.96 14.27 -13.10
N ALA A 44 9.06 14.18 -13.80
CA ALA A 44 9.59 12.92 -14.32
C ALA A 44 10.06 11.99 -13.19
N LEU A 45 10.66 12.52 -12.12
CA LEU A 45 11.11 11.73 -10.98
C LEU A 45 9.94 11.17 -10.16
N ALA A 46 8.93 11.97 -9.88
CA ALA A 46 7.78 11.59 -9.06
C ALA A 46 6.65 10.94 -9.86
N GLY A 47 6.39 11.44 -11.07
CA GLY A 47 5.17 11.19 -11.83
C GLY A 47 5.19 9.97 -12.75
N THR A 48 6.32 9.30 -12.97
CA THR A 48 6.38 8.20 -13.96
C THR A 48 5.42 7.06 -13.68
N GLY A 49 5.24 6.70 -12.40
CA GLY A 49 4.28 5.69 -11.96
C GLY A 49 2.84 6.15 -12.20
N ILE A 50 2.53 7.37 -11.81
CA ILE A 50 1.22 8.02 -11.89
C ILE A 50 0.80 8.16 -13.36
N TYR A 51 1.68 8.63 -14.24
CA TYR A 51 1.41 8.75 -15.67
C TYR A 51 1.14 7.39 -16.33
N ARG A 52 1.92 6.36 -15.98
CA ARG A 52 1.69 4.98 -16.48
C ARG A 52 0.37 4.41 -15.98
N SER A 53 0.05 4.60 -14.72
CA SER A 53 -1.20 4.14 -14.11
C SER A 53 -2.39 4.90 -14.69
N GLY A 54 -2.29 6.22 -14.79
CA GLY A 54 -3.31 7.09 -15.37
C GLY A 54 -3.60 6.76 -16.83
N LEU A 55 -2.56 6.61 -17.67
CA LEU A 55 -2.72 6.24 -19.09
C LEU A 55 -3.36 4.87 -19.22
N LYS A 56 -2.94 3.89 -18.43
CA LYS A 56 -3.49 2.54 -18.44
C LYS A 56 -4.96 2.51 -18.00
N SER A 57 -5.32 3.36 -17.04
CA SER A 57 -6.71 3.56 -16.58
C SER A 57 -7.57 4.18 -17.67
N LEU A 58 -7.05 5.21 -18.33
CA LEU A 58 -7.73 5.92 -19.42
C LEU A 58 -8.03 5.00 -20.60
N LEU A 59 -7.03 4.19 -21.01
CA LEU A 59 -7.17 3.21 -22.10
C LEU A 59 -8.20 2.11 -21.79
N ARG A 60 -8.49 1.88 -20.50
CA ARG A 60 -9.51 0.93 -20.04
C ARG A 60 -10.88 1.57 -19.84
N GLY A 61 -11.04 2.85 -20.18
CA GLY A 61 -12.27 3.59 -19.97
C GLY A 61 -12.60 3.87 -18.49
N LYS A 62 -11.61 3.76 -17.59
CA LYS A 62 -11.77 4.05 -16.16
C LYS A 62 -11.06 5.35 -15.82
N LEU A 63 -11.83 6.36 -15.42
CA LEU A 63 -11.30 7.61 -14.88
C LEU A 63 -10.88 7.37 -13.42
N GLY A 64 -9.61 7.05 -13.23
CA GLY A 64 -9.00 6.99 -11.89
C GLY A 64 -8.39 8.32 -11.47
N ILE A 65 -8.10 8.47 -10.19
CA ILE A 65 -7.44 9.65 -9.62
C ILE A 65 -6.11 9.94 -10.33
N ASP A 66 -5.32 8.91 -10.62
CA ASP A 66 -4.05 9.02 -11.36
C ASP A 66 -4.22 9.65 -12.75
N ALA A 67 -5.30 9.29 -13.46
CA ALA A 67 -5.60 9.84 -14.78
C ALA A 67 -5.96 11.33 -14.70
N LEU A 68 -6.78 11.70 -13.72
CA LEU A 68 -7.14 13.09 -13.48
C LEU A 68 -5.93 13.93 -13.08
N MET A 69 -5.06 13.40 -12.20
CA MET A 69 -3.82 14.07 -11.78
C MET A 69 -2.85 14.24 -12.95
N ALA A 70 -2.69 13.22 -13.80
CA ALA A 70 -1.84 13.32 -14.98
C ALA A 70 -2.33 14.42 -15.95
N VAL A 71 -3.64 14.51 -16.18
CA VAL A 71 -4.24 15.55 -17.02
C VAL A 71 -4.07 16.93 -16.38
N ALA A 72 -4.36 17.07 -15.08
CA ALA A 72 -4.26 18.33 -14.36
C ALA A 72 -2.82 18.88 -14.35
N VAL A 73 -1.84 18.04 -14.04
CA VAL A 73 -0.42 18.42 -14.03
C VAL A 73 0.07 18.78 -15.42
N THR A 74 -0.33 18.01 -16.43
CA THR A 74 0.01 18.35 -17.83
C THR A 74 -0.61 19.66 -18.25
N GLY A 75 -1.89 19.91 -17.90
CA GLY A 75 -2.57 21.16 -18.18
C GLY A 75 -1.90 22.36 -17.49
N ALA A 76 -1.57 22.23 -16.20
CA ALA A 76 -0.87 23.25 -15.44
C ALA A 76 0.51 23.57 -16.07
N PHE A 77 1.24 22.55 -16.49
CA PHE A 77 2.53 22.73 -17.16
C PHE A 77 2.39 23.48 -18.49
N LEU A 78 1.39 23.16 -19.30
CA LEU A 78 1.13 23.81 -20.61
C LEU A 78 0.71 25.28 -20.49
N ILE A 79 0.00 25.66 -19.41
CA ILE A 79 -0.38 27.06 -19.18
C ILE A 79 0.72 27.89 -18.51
N GLY A 80 1.90 27.29 -18.26
CA GLY A 80 3.07 27.98 -17.72
C GLY A 80 3.19 27.95 -16.19
N GLN A 81 2.35 27.22 -15.49
CA GLN A 81 2.38 27.00 -14.05
C GLN A 81 3.28 25.81 -13.70
N TRP A 82 4.57 25.91 -14.06
CA TRP A 82 5.52 24.79 -13.96
C TRP A 82 5.89 24.42 -12.52
N PRO A 83 6.21 25.40 -11.62
CA PRO A 83 6.58 25.10 -10.25
C PRO A 83 5.41 24.46 -9.49
N GLU A 84 4.20 24.99 -9.65
CA GLU A 84 2.98 24.48 -9.03
C GLU A 84 2.67 23.06 -9.52
N ALA A 85 2.80 22.81 -10.83
CA ALA A 85 2.61 21.49 -11.40
C ALA A 85 3.58 20.47 -10.81
N ALA A 86 4.86 20.84 -10.64
CA ALA A 86 5.89 20.01 -10.04
C ALA A 86 5.61 19.74 -8.55
N MET A 87 5.21 20.75 -7.80
CA MET A 87 4.87 20.66 -6.38
C MET A 87 3.67 19.72 -6.17
N VAL A 88 2.60 19.92 -6.92
CA VAL A 88 1.40 19.07 -6.84
C VAL A 88 1.74 17.62 -7.15
N MET A 89 2.53 17.35 -8.19
CA MET A 89 2.93 15.98 -8.54
C MET A 89 3.79 15.33 -7.44
N ALA A 90 4.74 16.07 -6.87
CA ALA A 90 5.61 15.56 -5.81
C ALA A 90 4.82 15.26 -4.52
N LEU A 91 3.91 16.14 -4.13
CA LEU A 91 3.05 15.94 -2.96
C LEU A 91 2.07 14.78 -3.16
N TYR A 92 1.50 14.65 -4.35
CA TYR A 92 0.62 13.52 -4.68
C TYR A 92 1.38 12.19 -4.60
N ALA A 93 2.58 12.12 -5.17
CA ALA A 93 3.41 10.91 -5.09
C ALA A 93 3.78 10.55 -3.64
N LEU A 94 4.01 11.55 -2.79
CA LEU A 94 4.26 11.36 -1.37
C LEU A 94 3.01 10.80 -0.65
N ALA A 95 1.85 11.37 -0.91
CA ALA A 95 0.57 10.92 -0.34
C ALA A 95 0.29 9.46 -0.72
N GLU A 96 0.42 9.11 -1.99
CA GLU A 96 0.26 7.74 -2.50
C GLU A 96 1.24 6.77 -1.82
N PHE A 97 2.50 7.17 -1.65
CA PHE A 97 3.49 6.36 -0.94
C PHE A 97 3.10 6.10 0.52
N ILE A 98 2.62 7.12 1.24
CA ILE A 98 2.18 7.00 2.64
C ILE A 98 0.97 6.07 2.73
N GLU A 99 -0.01 6.23 1.84
CA GLU A 99 -1.21 5.40 1.79
C GLU A 99 -0.87 3.92 1.58
N HIS A 100 -0.03 3.62 0.59
CA HIS A 100 0.42 2.24 0.37
C HIS A 100 1.14 1.66 1.57
N LYS A 101 2.01 2.42 2.21
CA LYS A 101 2.75 1.95 3.38
C LYS A 101 1.85 1.72 4.59
N ALA A 102 0.81 2.53 4.75
CA ALA A 102 -0.21 2.33 5.78
C ALA A 102 -1.04 1.07 5.52
N ALA A 103 -1.47 0.86 4.27
CA ALA A 103 -2.20 -0.33 3.85
C ALA A 103 -1.38 -1.61 4.04
N ASP A 104 -0.09 -1.60 3.70
CA ASP A 104 0.80 -2.75 3.90
C ASP A 104 1.00 -3.08 5.38
N ARG A 105 1.12 -2.06 6.24
CA ARG A 105 1.19 -2.27 7.69
C ARG A 105 -0.09 -2.90 8.24
N ALA A 106 -1.24 -2.45 7.79
CA ALA A 106 -2.53 -3.02 8.20
C ALA A 106 -2.66 -4.49 7.77
N ARG A 107 -2.27 -4.82 6.54
CA ARG A 107 -2.27 -6.21 6.03
C ARG A 107 -1.31 -7.11 6.80
N ASN A 108 -0.12 -6.63 7.12
CA ASN A 108 0.89 -7.39 7.88
C ASN A 108 0.43 -7.63 9.32
N ALA A 109 -0.27 -6.67 9.95
CA ALA A 109 -0.84 -6.85 11.28
C ALA A 109 -1.91 -7.97 11.29
N ILE A 110 -2.77 -8.03 10.27
CA ILE A 110 -3.78 -9.08 10.12
C ILE A 110 -3.11 -10.44 9.80
N GLY A 111 -2.11 -10.47 8.92
CA GLY A 111 -1.34 -11.67 8.59
C GLY A 111 -0.62 -12.27 9.80
N GLY A 112 -0.09 -11.43 10.68
CA GLY A 112 0.51 -11.86 11.94
C GLY A 112 -0.47 -12.54 12.89
N LEU A 113 -1.74 -12.12 12.90
CA LEU A 113 -2.79 -12.76 13.69
C LEU A 113 -3.19 -14.12 13.13
N MET A 114 -3.21 -14.28 11.81
CA MET A 114 -3.49 -15.57 11.15
C MET A 114 -2.34 -16.57 11.31
N ALA A 115 -1.09 -16.12 11.37
CA ALA A 115 0.06 -16.96 11.67
C ALA A 115 0.10 -17.45 13.13
N LEU A 116 -0.80 -17.00 13.99
CA LEU A 116 -0.94 -17.45 15.38
C LEU A 116 -1.83 -18.70 15.52
N ALA A 117 -2.51 -19.15 14.46
CA ALA A 117 -3.22 -20.43 14.49
C ALA A 117 -2.18 -21.57 14.52
N PRO A 118 -2.34 -22.59 15.40
CA PRO A 118 -1.46 -23.76 15.40
C PRO A 118 -1.53 -24.48 14.06
N ASP A 119 -0.35 -24.88 13.55
CA ASP A 119 -0.26 -25.68 12.31
C ASP A 119 -0.78 -27.10 12.50
N ASP A 120 -0.82 -27.59 13.76
CA ASP A 120 -1.18 -28.96 14.12
C ASP A 120 -2.44 -29.00 15.01
N ALA A 121 -3.18 -30.09 14.89
CA ALA A 121 -4.34 -30.42 15.72
C ALA A 121 -4.24 -31.86 16.24
N GLU A 122 -4.69 -32.13 17.49
CA GLU A 122 -4.84 -33.48 18.01
C GLU A 122 -6.24 -34.01 17.66
N VAL A 123 -6.30 -34.96 16.74
CA VAL A 123 -7.53 -35.57 16.25
C VAL A 123 -7.69 -36.98 16.81
N ARG A 124 -8.95 -37.34 17.13
CA ARG A 124 -9.28 -38.71 17.56
C ARG A 124 -9.34 -39.63 16.35
N GLY A 125 -8.45 -40.62 16.30
CA GLY A 125 -8.45 -41.65 15.27
C GLY A 125 -9.61 -42.64 15.41
N ALA A 126 -9.80 -43.48 14.39
CA ALA A 126 -10.85 -44.53 14.40
C ALA A 126 -10.63 -45.60 15.49
N ASP A 127 -9.39 -45.77 15.90
CA ASP A 127 -8.94 -46.64 17.00
C ASP A 127 -9.15 -45.99 18.40
N GLY A 128 -9.65 -44.78 18.45
CA GLY A 128 -9.83 -44.00 19.67
C GLY A 128 -8.57 -43.31 20.19
N ALA A 129 -7.41 -43.55 19.55
CA ALA A 129 -6.17 -42.89 19.91
C ALA A 129 -6.11 -41.44 19.43
N TRP A 130 -5.37 -40.61 20.16
CA TRP A 130 -5.17 -39.20 19.77
C TRP A 130 -3.91 -39.09 18.91
N GLN A 131 -4.06 -38.54 17.71
CA GLN A 131 -2.99 -38.36 16.75
C GLN A 131 -2.81 -36.90 16.42
N ARG A 132 -1.56 -36.44 16.34
CA ARG A 132 -1.24 -35.07 15.93
C ARG A 132 -1.12 -35.04 14.42
N VAL A 133 -1.96 -34.24 13.78
CA VAL A 133 -2.03 -34.07 12.32
C VAL A 133 -2.01 -32.59 11.97
N ALA A 134 -1.60 -32.27 10.75
CA ALA A 134 -1.67 -30.89 10.27
C ALA A 134 -3.14 -30.37 10.32
N ALA A 135 -3.38 -29.19 10.89
CA ALA A 135 -4.72 -28.64 11.07
C ALA A 135 -5.51 -28.60 9.75
N ARG A 136 -4.83 -28.26 8.64
CA ARG A 136 -5.43 -28.22 7.29
C ARG A 136 -5.86 -29.59 6.72
N SER A 137 -5.39 -30.69 7.29
CA SER A 137 -5.74 -32.06 6.86
C SER A 137 -6.89 -32.66 7.65
N VAL A 138 -7.43 -31.93 8.63
CA VAL A 138 -8.52 -32.40 9.48
C VAL A 138 -9.82 -32.35 8.71
N ALA A 139 -10.52 -33.47 8.63
CA ALA A 139 -11.82 -33.58 7.96
C ALA A 139 -12.93 -32.91 8.79
N VAL A 140 -13.96 -32.39 8.11
CA VAL A 140 -15.15 -31.84 8.76
C VAL A 140 -15.86 -32.93 9.55
N GLY A 141 -16.20 -32.64 10.80
CA GLY A 141 -16.83 -33.60 11.72
C GLY A 141 -15.86 -34.40 12.57
N ALA A 142 -14.55 -34.22 12.39
CA ALA A 142 -13.55 -34.84 13.25
C ALA A 142 -13.59 -34.26 14.66
N VAL A 143 -13.30 -35.09 15.67
CA VAL A 143 -13.20 -34.67 17.06
C VAL A 143 -11.76 -34.25 17.35
N VAL A 144 -11.60 -32.98 17.73
CA VAL A 144 -10.31 -32.38 18.05
C VAL A 144 -10.21 -32.12 19.55
N ARG A 145 -9.07 -32.46 20.15
CA ARG A 145 -8.77 -32.17 21.53
C ARG A 145 -7.93 -30.92 21.65
N ILE A 146 -8.34 -30.03 22.55
CA ILE A 146 -7.61 -28.82 22.89
C ILE A 146 -7.30 -28.89 24.39
N ARG A 147 -6.04 -28.73 24.76
CA ARG A 147 -5.61 -28.74 26.15
C ARG A 147 -5.65 -27.32 26.75
N PRO A 148 -5.77 -27.20 28.07
CA PRO A 148 -5.68 -25.90 28.71
C PRO A 148 -4.37 -25.18 28.33
N GLY A 149 -4.51 -23.91 27.89
CA GLY A 149 -3.38 -23.10 27.41
C GLY A 149 -3.01 -23.28 25.94
N GLU A 150 -3.57 -24.26 25.24
CA GLU A 150 -3.41 -24.38 23.80
C GLU A 150 -4.34 -23.45 23.02
N ARG A 151 -3.91 -23.08 21.82
CA ARG A 151 -4.73 -22.28 20.90
C ARG A 151 -5.66 -23.20 20.12
N VAL A 152 -6.85 -22.69 19.80
CA VAL A 152 -7.83 -23.41 18.98
C VAL A 152 -7.32 -23.45 17.53
N PRO A 153 -7.02 -24.64 16.96
CA PRO A 153 -6.45 -24.76 15.63
C PRO A 153 -7.46 -24.65 14.49
N LEU A 154 -8.74 -24.90 14.79
CA LEU A 154 -9.82 -25.00 13.79
C LEU A 154 -11.13 -24.48 14.38
N ASP A 155 -11.99 -23.94 13.53
CA ASP A 155 -13.36 -23.60 13.91
C ASP A 155 -14.17 -24.86 14.18
N GLY A 156 -14.98 -24.85 15.25
CA GLY A 156 -15.76 -26.01 15.63
C GLY A 156 -16.76 -25.75 16.75
N MET A 157 -17.54 -26.76 17.09
CA MET A 157 -18.46 -26.72 18.23
C MET A 157 -17.90 -27.52 19.40
N VAL A 158 -18.04 -26.98 20.62
CA VAL A 158 -17.64 -27.67 21.84
C VAL A 158 -18.62 -28.80 22.11
N THR A 159 -18.16 -30.06 22.04
CA THR A 159 -18.97 -31.23 22.31
C THR A 159 -18.83 -31.68 23.76
N THR A 160 -17.67 -31.49 24.38
CA THR A 160 -17.42 -31.95 25.77
C THR A 160 -16.41 -30.97 26.41
N GLY A 161 -16.63 -30.65 27.69
CA GLY A 161 -15.73 -29.80 28.47
C GLY A 161 -16.29 -28.40 28.72
N ARG A 162 -15.55 -27.62 29.52
CA ARG A 162 -15.80 -26.19 29.79
C ARG A 162 -14.59 -25.38 29.39
N SER A 163 -14.76 -24.42 28.52
CA SER A 163 -13.71 -23.50 28.13
C SER A 163 -14.21 -22.05 28.24
N ALA A 164 -13.38 -21.20 28.81
CA ALA A 164 -13.58 -19.74 28.81
C ALA A 164 -12.87 -19.11 27.60
N THR A 165 -13.01 -19.70 26.42
CA THR A 165 -12.50 -19.10 25.18
C THR A 165 -13.34 -17.88 24.82
N ARG A 166 -12.77 -16.70 24.90
CA ARG A 166 -13.40 -15.48 24.42
C ARG A 166 -13.28 -15.49 22.89
N CYS A 167 -14.34 -15.93 22.19
CA CYS A 167 -14.48 -15.65 20.76
C CYS A 167 -14.71 -14.14 20.60
N THR A 168 -13.70 -13.40 20.20
CA THR A 168 -13.90 -12.07 19.62
C THR A 168 -14.40 -12.29 18.19
N ARG A 169 -15.66 -11.92 17.96
CA ARG A 169 -16.25 -11.76 16.62
C ARG A 169 -15.57 -10.64 15.87
#